data_f24c53ce46cbde6b7d329f6c2634d395
#
_entry.id   f24c53ce46cbde6b7d329f6c2634d395
#
_cell.length_a   1.000
_cell.length_b   1.000
_cell.length_c   1.000
_cell.angle_alpha   90.00
_cell.angle_beta   90.00
_cell.angle_gamma   90.00
#
_symmetry.space_group_name_H-M   'P 1'
#
loop_
_entity.id
_entity.type
_entity.pdbx_description
1 polymer ?
#
loop_
_entity_poly.entity_id
_entity_poly.type
_entity_poly.pdbx_seq_one_letter_code
_entity_poly.pdbx_strand_id
1 'polypeptide(L)'
;MKKPIAGILSLLLPIVLFISTQVKSQEQDRSWMIGVFAGAVNYQGDLKPTSFTFNHSNPAFALSLRKPMGTWLSFKAGMAIAKIEGADKYNRDYLKTRNLSFYSDIKEITAGLEINMLDLATKKFSPYLYGGISVFQFNPWTYDENGIKVYLQPLGTEGQGLPEYPKRKVYKLTQPALAFGIGARYAVSENLNFGIEFSQRKSFTDYLDDVSTSYADYTTLLNARGMKAVELAFRGDELPGGSAYPHDGEQRGTPSEMDWYYYFGVTLEFKLSSLGNIFKFRNENSSVLSSMRCPRFY
;
A
#
# COMPACT_ATOMS: atom_id res chain seq x y z
N MET A 1 10.18 24.47 -30.63
CA MET A 1 11.33 23.58 -30.96
C MET A 1 11.20 22.32 -30.12
N LYS A 2 10.78 21.22 -30.72
CA LYS A 2 10.63 19.90 -30.04
C LYS A 2 11.97 19.17 -30.09
N LYS A 3 12.60 18.89 -28.96
CA LYS A 3 13.76 18.00 -28.88
C LYS A 3 13.29 16.53 -28.85
N PRO A 4 13.94 15.60 -29.53
CA PRO A 4 13.47 14.24 -29.69
C PRO A 4 13.81 13.38 -28.45
N ILE A 5 12.85 12.58 -28.01
CA ILE A 5 12.88 11.59 -26.91
C ILE A 5 13.75 10.35 -27.29
N ALA A 6 14.43 10.36 -28.41
CA ALA A 6 15.20 9.22 -28.94
C ALA A 6 16.48 8.86 -28.13
N GLY A 7 16.95 9.74 -27.25
CA GLY A 7 18.23 9.54 -26.53
C GLY A 7 18.16 8.60 -25.31
N ILE A 8 16.97 8.38 -24.71
CA ILE A 8 16.85 7.59 -23.48
C ILE A 8 16.64 6.09 -23.80
N LEU A 9 16.05 5.78 -24.95
CA LEU A 9 15.82 4.40 -25.35
C LEU A 9 17.10 3.65 -25.80
N SER A 10 18.13 4.39 -26.25
CA SER A 10 19.40 3.80 -26.67
C SER A 10 20.34 3.44 -25.51
N LEU A 11 20.12 3.95 -24.31
CA LEU A 11 20.93 3.63 -23.13
C LEU A 11 20.45 2.39 -22.38
N LEU A 12 19.19 1.96 -22.58
CA LEU A 12 18.64 0.76 -21.94
C LEU A 12 18.93 -0.54 -22.74
N LEU A 13 19.21 -0.44 -24.02
CA LEU A 13 19.48 -1.60 -24.88
C LEU A 13 20.77 -2.35 -24.55
N PRO A 14 21.92 -1.71 -24.19
CA PRO A 14 23.15 -2.44 -23.86
C PRO A 14 23.09 -3.13 -22.48
N ILE A 15 22.18 -2.74 -21.56
CA ILE A 15 22.05 -3.38 -20.25
C ILE A 15 21.42 -4.77 -20.36
N VAL A 16 20.57 -4.99 -21.35
CA VAL A 16 19.91 -6.29 -21.58
C VAL A 16 20.83 -7.32 -22.23
N LEU A 17 21.84 -6.90 -22.96
CA LEU A 17 22.75 -7.80 -23.72
C LEU A 17 23.93 -8.37 -22.90
N PHE A 18 24.17 -7.88 -21.68
CA PHE A 18 25.24 -8.40 -20.79
C PHE A 18 24.82 -9.61 -19.92
N ILE A 19 23.61 -10.14 -20.07
CA ILE A 19 23.06 -11.21 -19.20
C ILE A 19 23.33 -12.63 -19.72
N SER A 20 24.14 -12.82 -20.78
CA SER A 20 24.36 -14.14 -21.37
C SER A 20 25.75 -14.74 -21.05
N THR A 21 26.23 -14.65 -19.83
CA THR A 21 27.34 -15.51 -19.39
C THR A 21 26.77 -16.76 -18.71
N GLN A 22 26.92 -17.89 -19.35
CA GLN A 22 26.61 -19.22 -18.83
C GLN A 22 27.45 -19.49 -17.57
N VAL A 23 26.92 -19.19 -16.41
CA VAL A 23 27.48 -19.70 -15.15
C VAL A 23 26.92 -21.11 -14.97
N LYS A 24 27.80 -22.12 -14.95
CA LYS A 24 27.45 -23.47 -14.50
C LYS A 24 26.98 -23.35 -13.05
N SER A 25 25.65 -23.30 -12.86
CA SER A 25 24.97 -23.23 -11.58
C SER A 25 25.02 -24.62 -10.95
N GLN A 26 25.59 -24.74 -9.76
CA GLN A 26 25.09 -25.72 -8.80
C GLN A 26 23.56 -25.51 -8.75
N GLU A 27 22.81 -26.60 -8.73
CA GLU A 27 21.35 -26.58 -8.76
C GLU A 27 20.83 -25.83 -7.53
N GLN A 28 20.71 -24.52 -7.67
CA GLN A 28 20.22 -23.63 -6.63
C GLN A 28 18.75 -23.98 -6.39
N ASP A 29 18.43 -24.36 -5.18
CA ASP A 29 17.05 -24.63 -4.76
C ASP A 29 16.18 -23.37 -4.98
N ARG A 30 15.49 -23.34 -6.10
CA ARG A 30 14.60 -22.25 -6.52
C ARG A 30 13.16 -22.48 -6.07
N SER A 31 12.99 -23.07 -4.89
CA SER A 31 11.66 -23.31 -4.32
C SER A 31 10.90 -22.00 -4.10
N TRP A 32 9.59 -22.07 -4.20
CA TRP A 32 8.72 -20.99 -3.81
C TRP A 32 8.83 -20.72 -2.32
N MET A 33 8.83 -19.44 -1.95
CA MET A 33 8.75 -18.97 -0.58
C MET A 33 7.38 -18.32 -0.36
N ILE A 34 6.69 -18.70 0.71
CA ILE A 34 5.52 -17.99 1.21
C ILE A 34 5.96 -17.06 2.33
N GLY A 35 5.56 -15.80 2.25
CA GLY A 35 5.95 -14.77 3.22
C GLY A 35 4.73 -14.18 3.92
N VAL A 36 4.94 -13.87 5.20
CA VAL A 36 4.02 -13.07 6.01
C VAL A 36 4.75 -11.77 6.37
N PHE A 37 4.09 -10.65 6.18
CA PHE A 37 4.54 -9.33 6.63
C PHE A 37 3.64 -8.87 7.77
N ALA A 38 4.25 -8.33 8.81
CA ALA A 38 3.57 -7.63 9.89
C ALA A 38 4.33 -6.32 10.17
N GLY A 39 3.60 -5.22 10.20
CA GLY A 39 4.21 -3.92 10.36
C GLY A 39 3.17 -2.82 10.45
N ALA A 40 3.55 -1.65 9.95
CA ALA A 40 2.71 -0.49 9.94
C ALA A 40 2.67 0.15 8.55
N VAL A 41 1.59 0.88 8.31
CA VAL A 41 1.36 1.71 7.12
C VAL A 41 1.20 3.15 7.55
N ASN A 42 1.66 4.06 6.71
CA ASN A 42 1.43 5.48 6.88
C ASN A 42 1.06 6.13 5.54
N TYR A 43 0.35 7.25 5.61
CA TYR A 43 -0.13 8.03 4.48
C TYR A 43 0.67 9.34 4.38
N GLN A 44 0.80 9.85 3.16
CA GLN A 44 1.34 11.16 2.83
C GLN A 44 0.53 11.77 1.68
N GLY A 45 -0.01 12.95 1.89
CA GLY A 45 -0.82 13.73 0.96
C GLY A 45 -1.32 15.00 1.63
N ASP A 46 -2.44 15.56 1.15
CA ASP A 46 -2.95 16.86 1.58
C ASP A 46 -3.30 16.97 3.07
N LEU A 47 -3.77 15.89 3.70
CA LEU A 47 -4.08 15.87 5.15
C LEU A 47 -2.90 15.40 6.01
N LYS A 48 -1.75 15.10 5.42
CA LYS A 48 -0.50 14.76 6.11
C LYS A 48 0.70 14.98 5.18
N PRO A 49 1.20 16.21 5.05
CA PRO A 49 2.27 16.56 4.11
C PRO A 49 3.66 16.07 4.57
N THR A 50 3.81 15.63 5.82
CA THR A 50 5.11 15.24 6.35
C THR A 50 5.48 13.83 5.89
N SER A 51 6.54 13.72 5.11
CA SER A 51 7.09 12.45 4.64
C SER A 51 7.78 11.69 5.76
N PHE A 52 7.71 10.36 5.70
CA PHE A 52 8.50 9.43 6.53
C PHE A 52 8.34 9.62 8.04
N THR A 53 7.16 9.97 8.53
CA THR A 53 6.90 10.00 9.96
C THR A 53 6.32 8.66 10.42
N PHE A 54 6.73 8.20 11.61
CA PHE A 54 6.15 7.02 12.24
C PHE A 54 4.90 7.35 13.07
N ASN A 55 4.65 8.63 13.30
CA ASN A 55 3.47 9.10 14.02
C ASN A 55 2.20 8.80 13.21
N HIS A 56 1.14 8.37 13.89
CA HIS A 56 -0.15 8.02 13.27
C HIS A 56 -0.03 6.93 12.19
N SER A 57 0.81 5.94 12.46
CA SER A 57 0.92 4.74 11.66
C SER A 57 -0.05 3.69 12.18
N ASN A 58 -0.74 3.03 11.26
CA ASN A 58 -1.70 1.97 11.57
C ASN A 58 -1.12 0.58 11.26
N PRO A 59 -1.62 -0.48 11.91
CA PRO A 59 -1.19 -1.84 11.59
C PRO A 59 -1.42 -2.20 10.12
N ALA A 60 -0.48 -2.97 9.57
CA ALA A 60 -0.55 -3.51 8.23
C ALA A 60 -0.08 -4.97 8.21
N PHE A 61 -0.78 -5.79 7.43
CA PHE A 61 -0.47 -7.21 7.24
C PHE A 61 -0.45 -7.53 5.76
N ALA A 62 0.49 -8.40 5.36
CA ALA A 62 0.53 -8.89 3.98
C ALA A 62 0.94 -10.36 3.92
N LEU A 63 0.48 -11.02 2.86
CA LEU A 63 0.93 -12.32 2.42
C LEU A 63 1.64 -12.17 1.09
N SER A 64 2.72 -12.91 0.89
CA SER A 64 3.49 -12.85 -0.35
C SER A 64 3.94 -14.22 -0.80
N LEU A 65 4.12 -14.36 -2.10
CA LEU A 65 4.78 -15.49 -2.76
C LEU A 65 6.01 -14.94 -3.46
N ARG A 66 7.17 -15.51 -3.18
CA ARG A 66 8.43 -15.17 -3.81
C ARG A 66 9.01 -16.38 -4.52
N LYS A 67 9.46 -16.17 -5.76
CA LYS A 67 10.13 -17.18 -6.58
C LYS A 67 11.52 -16.68 -6.96
N PRO A 68 12.59 -17.26 -6.41
CA PRO A 68 13.94 -16.99 -6.92
C PRO A 68 14.04 -17.43 -8.38
N MET A 69 14.48 -16.54 -9.27
CA MET A 69 14.68 -16.78 -10.70
C MET A 69 16.17 -16.99 -11.04
N GLY A 70 17.03 -16.65 -10.09
CA GLY A 70 18.48 -16.74 -10.17
C GLY A 70 19.10 -16.37 -8.84
N THR A 71 20.40 -16.09 -8.87
CA THR A 71 21.17 -15.69 -7.66
C THR A 71 20.77 -14.31 -7.13
N TRP A 72 20.42 -13.40 -8.02
CA TRP A 72 20.16 -12.00 -7.70
C TRP A 72 18.73 -11.52 -8.03
N LEU A 73 17.95 -12.26 -8.85
CA LEU A 73 16.61 -11.87 -9.25
C LEU A 73 15.56 -12.80 -8.65
N SER A 74 14.49 -12.21 -8.10
CA SER A 74 13.30 -12.95 -7.65
C SER A 74 12.04 -12.26 -8.17
N PHE A 75 11.02 -13.05 -8.47
CA PHE A 75 9.65 -12.57 -8.66
C PHE A 75 8.96 -12.57 -7.30
N LYS A 76 8.20 -11.51 -7.00
CA LYS A 76 7.37 -11.40 -5.78
C LYS A 76 5.98 -10.94 -6.17
N ALA A 77 4.96 -11.66 -5.69
CA ALA A 77 3.57 -11.25 -5.73
C ALA A 77 2.99 -11.30 -4.32
N GLY A 78 2.01 -10.46 -4.02
CA GLY A 78 1.45 -10.42 -2.67
C GLY A 78 0.12 -9.72 -2.62
N MET A 79 -0.54 -9.85 -1.46
CA MET A 79 -1.73 -9.12 -1.08
C MET A 79 -1.53 -8.50 0.31
N ALA A 80 -2.06 -7.29 0.50
CA ALA A 80 -1.95 -6.57 1.75
C ALA A 80 -3.31 -6.00 2.18
N ILE A 81 -3.49 -5.92 3.49
CA ILE A 81 -4.58 -5.20 4.14
C ILE A 81 -3.98 -4.21 5.13
N ALA A 82 -4.51 -2.99 5.11
CA ALA A 82 -4.02 -1.92 5.95
C ALA A 82 -5.11 -0.87 6.15
N LYS A 83 -4.90 0.06 7.09
CA LYS A 83 -5.74 1.23 7.29
C LYS A 83 -4.86 2.47 7.31
N ILE A 84 -5.14 3.44 6.46
CA ILE A 84 -4.48 4.74 6.46
C ILE A 84 -5.37 5.80 7.09
N GLU A 85 -4.75 6.85 7.62
CA GLU A 85 -5.43 8.01 8.18
C GLU A 85 -4.63 9.28 8.00
N GLY A 86 -5.32 10.41 8.00
CA GLY A 86 -4.74 11.75 8.03
C GLY A 86 -5.71 12.75 8.65
N ALA A 87 -5.18 13.84 9.17
CA ALA A 87 -6.01 14.89 9.75
C ALA A 87 -5.26 16.22 9.78
N ASP A 88 -5.98 17.31 9.50
CA ASP A 88 -5.45 18.67 9.50
C ASP A 88 -4.88 19.12 10.85
N LYS A 89 -5.33 18.54 11.95
CA LYS A 89 -4.75 18.82 13.28
C LYS A 89 -3.24 18.52 13.37
N TYR A 90 -2.71 17.67 12.48
CA TYR A 90 -1.29 17.32 12.37
C TYR A 90 -0.58 18.04 11.22
N ASN A 91 -1.32 18.91 10.52
CA ASN A 91 -0.87 19.63 9.34
C ASN A 91 -0.22 20.97 9.71
N ARG A 92 0.15 21.75 8.68
CA ARG A 92 0.64 23.12 8.82
C ARG A 92 -0.46 24.02 9.42
N ASP A 93 -0.06 25.03 10.18
CA ASP A 93 -1.01 25.84 10.98
C ASP A 93 -2.13 26.45 10.15
N TYR A 94 -1.85 26.94 8.94
CA TYR A 94 -2.86 27.52 8.07
C TYR A 94 -3.88 26.52 7.51
N LEU A 95 -3.56 25.22 7.49
CA LEU A 95 -4.45 24.16 7.06
C LEU A 95 -5.31 23.59 8.19
N LYS A 96 -4.91 23.82 9.44
CA LYS A 96 -5.66 23.35 10.63
C LYS A 96 -7.07 23.93 10.69
N THR A 97 -7.28 25.09 10.08
CA THR A 97 -8.59 25.75 10.02
C THR A 97 -9.61 24.98 9.19
N ARG A 98 -9.20 24.07 8.28
CA ARG A 98 -10.12 23.18 7.55
C ARG A 98 -10.74 22.12 8.46
N ASN A 99 -10.00 21.67 9.48
CA ASN A 99 -10.37 20.67 10.46
C ASN A 99 -10.80 19.32 9.83
N LEU A 100 -10.26 18.98 8.68
CA LEU A 100 -10.59 17.75 7.98
C LEU A 100 -9.85 16.55 8.59
N SER A 101 -10.47 15.38 8.50
CA SER A 101 -9.85 14.11 8.85
C SER A 101 -10.45 12.99 8.02
N PHE A 102 -9.65 11.97 7.75
CA PHE A 102 -10.11 10.78 7.05
C PHE A 102 -9.48 9.53 7.59
N TYR A 103 -10.14 8.43 7.29
CA TYR A 103 -9.68 7.06 7.42
C TYR A 103 -9.98 6.33 6.13
N SER A 104 -9.12 5.40 5.71
CA SER A 104 -9.41 4.55 4.56
C SER A 104 -8.80 3.16 4.74
N ASP A 105 -9.62 2.13 4.52
CA ASP A 105 -9.15 0.74 4.50
C ASP A 105 -8.56 0.44 3.13
N ILE A 106 -7.31 -0.04 3.12
CA ILE A 106 -6.58 -0.41 1.90
C ILE A 106 -6.60 -1.93 1.75
N LYS A 107 -6.99 -2.40 0.57
CA LYS A 107 -6.82 -3.78 0.12
C LYS A 107 -6.01 -3.74 -1.16
N GLU A 108 -4.85 -4.37 -1.16
CA GLU A 108 -3.87 -4.25 -2.23
C GLU A 108 -3.45 -5.61 -2.76
N ILE A 109 -3.24 -5.71 -4.07
CA ILE A 109 -2.54 -6.81 -4.73
C ILE A 109 -1.33 -6.20 -5.45
N THR A 110 -0.15 -6.81 -5.27
CA THR A 110 1.10 -6.38 -5.87
C THR A 110 1.77 -7.49 -6.65
N ALA A 111 2.50 -7.12 -7.70
CA ALA A 111 3.42 -8.01 -8.39
C ALA A 111 4.64 -7.22 -8.87
N GLY A 112 5.82 -7.82 -8.74
CA GLY A 112 7.06 -7.12 -9.09
C GLY A 112 8.28 -8.02 -9.02
N LEU A 113 9.42 -7.39 -9.11
CA LEU A 113 10.72 -8.04 -9.07
C LEU A 113 11.52 -7.54 -7.86
N GLU A 114 12.27 -8.44 -7.28
CA GLU A 114 13.28 -8.14 -6.25
C GLU A 114 14.67 -8.39 -6.83
N ILE A 115 15.57 -7.45 -6.60
CA ILE A 115 17.00 -7.58 -6.89
C ILE A 115 17.71 -7.79 -5.57
N ASN A 116 18.19 -9.01 -5.33
CA ASN A 116 18.98 -9.38 -4.17
C ASN A 116 20.45 -9.01 -4.43
N MET A 117 21.08 -8.32 -3.48
CA MET A 117 22.46 -7.90 -3.64
C MET A 117 23.46 -9.00 -3.31
N LEU A 118 23.06 -9.97 -2.48
CA LEU A 118 23.86 -11.13 -2.11
C LEU A 118 23.04 -12.41 -2.31
N ASP A 119 23.70 -13.48 -2.67
CA ASP A 119 23.07 -14.78 -2.84
C ASP A 119 22.84 -15.44 -1.46
N LEU A 120 21.57 -15.62 -1.09
CA LEU A 120 21.18 -16.27 0.17
C LEU A 120 21.51 -17.78 0.21
N ALA A 121 21.84 -18.40 -0.90
CA ALA A 121 22.33 -19.78 -0.88
C ALA A 121 23.75 -19.89 -0.32
N THR A 122 24.54 -18.83 -0.46
CA THR A 122 25.95 -18.77 0.00
C THR A 122 26.15 -17.83 1.19
N LYS A 123 25.28 -16.86 1.38
CA LYS A 123 25.34 -15.83 2.43
C LYS A 123 24.07 -15.83 3.25
N LYS A 124 24.19 -15.73 4.57
CA LYS A 124 23.04 -15.66 5.47
C LYS A 124 22.25 -14.35 5.40
N PHE A 125 22.82 -13.31 4.82
CA PHE A 125 22.25 -11.96 4.77
C PHE A 125 22.25 -11.44 3.34
N SER A 126 21.15 -10.82 2.91
CA SER A 126 21.05 -10.13 1.64
C SER A 126 20.15 -8.90 1.74
N PRO A 127 20.68 -7.70 1.49
CA PRO A 127 19.85 -6.56 1.14
C PRO A 127 19.16 -6.80 -0.21
N TYR A 128 18.01 -6.17 -0.42
CA TYR A 128 17.32 -6.24 -1.71
C TYR A 128 16.62 -4.93 -2.04
N LEU A 129 16.43 -4.71 -3.33
CA LEU A 129 15.55 -3.69 -3.89
C LEU A 129 14.31 -4.37 -4.47
N TYR A 130 13.17 -3.74 -4.31
CA TYR A 130 11.90 -4.19 -4.86
C TYR A 130 11.32 -3.13 -5.78
N GLY A 131 10.79 -3.55 -6.94
CA GLY A 131 10.07 -2.69 -7.86
C GLY A 131 8.94 -3.46 -8.56
N GLY A 132 7.76 -2.85 -8.67
CA GLY A 132 6.61 -3.50 -9.26
C GLY A 132 5.41 -2.56 -9.41
N ILE A 133 4.29 -3.18 -9.69
CA ILE A 133 2.99 -2.52 -9.80
C ILE A 133 2.05 -3.08 -8.75
N SER A 134 1.12 -2.24 -8.31
CA SER A 134 0.02 -2.66 -7.46
C SER A 134 -1.32 -2.14 -7.98
N VAL A 135 -2.37 -2.85 -7.61
CA VAL A 135 -3.75 -2.39 -7.72
C VAL A 135 -4.32 -2.43 -6.32
N PHE A 136 -4.88 -1.32 -5.88
CA PHE A 136 -5.43 -1.21 -4.55
C PHE A 136 -6.86 -0.66 -4.57
N GLN A 137 -7.65 -1.09 -3.62
CA GLN A 137 -8.97 -0.58 -3.31
C GLN A 137 -8.90 0.22 -2.02
N PHE A 138 -9.54 1.38 -2.03
CA PHE A 138 -9.67 2.28 -0.90
C PHE A 138 -11.09 2.85 -0.85
N ASN A 139 -11.50 3.41 0.28
CA ASN A 139 -12.77 4.12 0.39
C ASN A 139 -12.69 5.09 1.57
N PRO A 140 -12.40 6.37 1.35
CA PRO A 140 -12.24 7.34 2.43
C PRO A 140 -13.54 7.58 3.16
N TRP A 141 -13.44 7.64 4.49
CA TRP A 141 -14.54 7.91 5.40
C TRP A 141 -14.06 8.73 6.59
N THR A 142 -14.97 9.38 7.25
CA THR A 142 -14.72 10.13 8.49
C THR A 142 -15.86 9.93 9.48
N TYR A 143 -15.71 10.43 10.69
CA TYR A 143 -16.81 10.58 11.64
C TYR A 143 -17.39 11.99 11.52
N ASP A 144 -18.73 12.09 11.49
CA ASP A 144 -19.41 13.37 11.61
C ASP A 144 -19.39 13.86 13.08
N GLU A 145 -20.00 15.02 13.34
CA GLU A 145 -20.11 15.61 14.67
C GLU A 145 -20.83 14.70 15.70
N ASN A 146 -21.70 13.81 15.24
CA ASN A 146 -22.42 12.85 16.06
C ASN A 146 -21.67 11.54 16.26
N GLY A 147 -20.44 11.43 15.75
CA GLY A 147 -19.64 10.21 15.79
C GLY A 147 -20.12 9.11 14.84
N ILE A 148 -20.94 9.45 13.86
CA ILE A 148 -21.44 8.49 12.84
C ILE A 148 -20.41 8.41 11.71
N LYS A 149 -20.07 7.16 11.30
CA LYS A 149 -19.18 6.90 10.18
C LYS A 149 -19.86 7.28 8.86
N VAL A 150 -19.23 8.16 8.08
CA VAL A 150 -19.72 8.62 6.78
C VAL A 150 -18.65 8.42 5.72
N TYR A 151 -18.99 7.79 4.60
CA TYR A 151 -18.12 7.65 3.44
C TYR A 151 -18.13 8.95 2.62
N LEU A 152 -16.94 9.44 2.24
CA LEU A 152 -16.75 10.75 1.62
C LEU A 152 -17.01 10.74 0.12
N GLN A 153 -16.59 9.69 -0.59
CA GLN A 153 -16.71 9.60 -2.05
C GLN A 153 -18.14 9.84 -2.58
N PRO A 154 -19.22 9.29 -1.97
CA PRO A 154 -20.59 9.54 -2.45
C PRO A 154 -21.07 10.97 -2.25
N LEU A 155 -20.46 11.72 -1.32
CA LEU A 155 -20.83 13.09 -1.01
C LEU A 155 -20.33 14.07 -2.08
N GLY A 156 -19.23 13.72 -2.78
CA GLY A 156 -18.64 14.60 -3.77
C GLY A 156 -18.30 15.97 -3.19
N THR A 157 -17.54 16.00 -2.09
CA THR A 157 -17.24 17.18 -1.25
C THR A 157 -16.63 18.37 -2.00
N GLU A 158 -16.04 18.15 -3.17
CA GLU A 158 -15.53 19.17 -4.08
C GLU A 158 -16.44 19.37 -5.30
N GLY A 159 -17.70 18.90 -5.26
CA GLY A 159 -18.63 18.98 -6.38
C GLY A 159 -18.35 18.00 -7.51
N GLN A 160 -17.69 16.87 -7.21
CA GLN A 160 -17.38 15.84 -8.20
C GLN A 160 -18.67 15.28 -8.83
N GLY A 161 -18.70 15.27 -10.17
CA GLY A 161 -19.84 14.79 -10.96
C GLY A 161 -21.02 15.73 -11.06
N LEU A 162 -20.91 16.97 -10.55
CA LEU A 162 -21.92 17.99 -10.74
C LEU A 162 -21.75 18.70 -12.10
N PRO A 163 -22.87 19.09 -12.77
CA PRO A 163 -22.81 19.82 -14.04
C PRO A 163 -22.05 21.14 -13.97
N GLU A 164 -22.10 21.82 -12.82
CA GLU A 164 -21.40 23.07 -12.55
C GLU A 164 -19.88 22.90 -12.53
N TYR A 165 -19.42 21.68 -12.25
CA TYR A 165 -18.00 21.34 -12.18
C TYR A 165 -17.63 20.21 -13.16
N PRO A 166 -17.76 20.39 -14.48
CA PRO A 166 -17.65 19.32 -15.48
C PRO A 166 -16.26 18.66 -15.56
N LYS A 167 -15.24 19.34 -15.06
CA LYS A 167 -13.86 18.82 -14.97
C LYS A 167 -13.62 17.95 -13.74
N ARG A 168 -14.44 18.06 -12.69
CA ARG A 168 -14.32 17.31 -11.44
C ARG A 168 -15.09 16.00 -11.55
N LYS A 169 -14.41 14.95 -11.95
CA LYS A 169 -15.02 13.62 -12.09
C LYS A 169 -15.06 12.91 -10.75
N VAL A 170 -16.09 12.09 -10.53
CA VAL A 170 -16.12 11.18 -9.40
C VAL A 170 -14.94 10.21 -9.52
N TYR A 171 -14.10 10.17 -8.50
CA TYR A 171 -12.92 9.31 -8.49
C TYR A 171 -13.29 7.83 -8.28
N LYS A 172 -12.47 6.95 -8.84
CA LYS A 172 -12.66 5.49 -8.71
C LYS A 172 -11.99 5.01 -7.44
N LEU A 173 -12.67 4.14 -6.70
CA LEU A 173 -12.17 3.54 -5.46
C LEU A 173 -11.14 2.42 -5.67
N THR A 174 -10.90 2.01 -6.91
CA THR A 174 -9.84 1.06 -7.28
C THR A 174 -8.87 1.76 -8.20
N GLN A 175 -7.60 1.79 -7.83
CA GLN A 175 -6.55 2.55 -8.49
C GLN A 175 -5.28 1.73 -8.65
N PRO A 176 -4.50 1.95 -9.70
CA PRO A 176 -3.13 1.45 -9.81
C PRO A 176 -2.16 2.30 -8.98
N ALA A 177 -1.01 1.71 -8.64
CA ALA A 177 0.13 2.43 -8.07
C ALA A 177 1.45 1.78 -8.52
N LEU A 178 2.52 2.56 -8.48
CA LEU A 178 3.88 2.03 -8.54
C LEU A 178 4.31 1.61 -7.13
N ALA A 179 4.77 0.37 -7.02
CA ALA A 179 5.26 -0.21 -5.78
C ALA A 179 6.79 -0.32 -5.85
N PHE A 180 7.50 0.22 -4.87
CA PHE A 180 8.95 0.07 -4.78
C PHE A 180 9.40 0.14 -3.32
N GLY A 181 10.57 -0.43 -3.05
CA GLY A 181 11.06 -0.47 -1.69
C GLY A 181 12.44 -1.08 -1.56
N ILE A 182 12.88 -1.11 -0.35
CA ILE A 182 14.13 -1.71 0.08
C ILE A 182 13.88 -2.64 1.25
N GLY A 183 14.71 -3.64 1.38
CA GLY A 183 14.66 -4.53 2.53
C GLY A 183 15.98 -5.24 2.75
N ALA A 184 16.02 -5.96 3.84
CA ALA A 184 17.12 -6.86 4.15
C ALA A 184 16.55 -8.17 4.64
N ARG A 185 17.18 -9.27 4.25
CA ARG A 185 16.75 -10.63 4.57
C ARG A 185 17.89 -11.40 5.19
N TYR A 186 17.60 -12.15 6.24
CA TYR A 186 18.50 -13.02 6.94
C TYR A 186 17.98 -14.46 6.89
N ALA A 187 18.78 -15.39 6.37
CA ALA A 187 18.46 -16.80 6.36
C ALA A 187 18.70 -17.38 7.76
N VAL A 188 17.62 -17.58 8.51
CA VAL A 188 17.64 -18.21 9.85
C VAL A 188 17.95 -19.69 9.71
N SER A 189 17.36 -20.34 8.71
CA SER A 189 17.62 -21.72 8.32
C SER A 189 17.44 -21.88 6.81
N GLU A 190 17.66 -23.08 6.28
CA GLU A 190 17.43 -23.41 4.87
C GLU A 190 15.97 -23.21 4.43
N ASN A 191 15.03 -23.23 5.38
CA ASN A 191 13.60 -23.16 5.12
C ASN A 191 12.92 -21.89 5.64
N LEU A 192 13.66 -21.04 6.39
CA LEU A 192 13.11 -19.87 7.05
C LEU A 192 14.02 -18.67 6.88
N ASN A 193 13.46 -17.60 6.35
CA ASN A 193 14.08 -16.27 6.32
C ASN A 193 13.30 -15.30 7.23
N PHE A 194 14.05 -14.47 7.94
CA PHE A 194 13.55 -13.27 8.60
C PHE A 194 14.01 -12.04 7.81
N GLY A 195 13.17 -11.01 7.72
CA GLY A 195 13.52 -9.78 7.03
C GLY A 195 12.90 -8.54 7.64
N ILE A 196 13.43 -7.41 7.22
CA ILE A 196 12.84 -6.09 7.41
C ILE A 196 12.57 -5.49 6.03
N GLU A 197 11.45 -4.78 5.89
CA GLU A 197 11.05 -4.18 4.63
C GLU A 197 10.51 -2.78 4.87
N PHE A 198 10.92 -1.84 4.01
CA PHE A 198 10.32 -0.55 3.83
C PHE A 198 9.91 -0.43 2.36
N SER A 199 8.63 -0.21 2.09
CA SER A 199 8.14 -0.13 0.72
C SER A 199 7.09 0.96 0.56
N GLN A 200 7.15 1.66 -0.56
CA GLN A 200 6.30 2.80 -0.90
C GLN A 200 5.36 2.46 -2.04
N ARG A 201 4.24 3.18 -2.07
CA ARG A 201 3.27 3.18 -3.15
C ARG A 201 3.06 4.60 -3.62
N LYS A 202 3.42 4.86 -4.86
CA LYS A 202 3.04 6.08 -5.55
C LYS A 202 1.71 5.82 -6.24
N SER A 203 0.63 6.39 -5.71
CA SER A 203 -0.68 6.26 -6.35
C SER A 203 -0.78 7.15 -7.60
N PHE A 204 -1.78 6.85 -8.45
CA PHE A 204 -2.15 7.73 -9.56
C PHE A 204 -3.46 8.46 -9.28
N THR A 205 -3.77 8.66 -8.01
CA THR A 205 -4.90 9.46 -7.53
C THR A 205 -4.43 10.42 -6.44
N ASP A 206 -5.12 11.53 -6.33
CA ASP A 206 -4.98 12.56 -5.32
C ASP A 206 -6.24 12.61 -4.43
N TYR A 207 -6.95 11.50 -4.33
CA TYR A 207 -8.21 11.40 -3.58
C TYR A 207 -8.19 10.27 -2.54
N LEU A 208 -7.02 9.84 -2.08
CA LEU A 208 -6.96 8.85 -0.98
C LEU A 208 -7.61 9.37 0.30
N ASP A 209 -7.56 10.68 0.50
CA ASP A 209 -8.11 11.42 1.62
C ASP A 209 -9.36 12.26 1.29
N ASP A 210 -9.90 12.14 0.05
CA ASP A 210 -11.02 12.93 -0.46
C ASP A 210 -10.70 14.43 -0.65
N VAL A 211 -9.43 14.81 -0.66
CA VAL A 211 -8.98 16.21 -0.85
C VAL A 211 -8.05 16.29 -2.05
N SER A 212 -8.32 17.21 -2.99
CA SER A 212 -7.50 17.36 -4.20
C SER A 212 -7.49 18.78 -4.74
N THR A 213 -8.66 19.37 -5.01
CA THR A 213 -8.76 20.58 -5.83
C THR A 213 -9.15 21.82 -5.01
N SER A 214 -10.39 22.22 -5.12
CA SER A 214 -10.92 23.43 -4.49
C SER A 214 -12.35 23.23 -3.99
N TYR A 215 -12.79 24.09 -3.10
CA TYR A 215 -14.15 24.06 -2.59
C TYR A 215 -15.16 24.29 -3.71
N ALA A 216 -16.30 23.66 -3.60
CA ALA A 216 -17.48 23.92 -4.40
C ALA A 216 -18.35 25.00 -3.73
N ASP A 217 -19.15 25.70 -4.51
CA ASP A 217 -20.12 26.66 -3.99
C ASP A 217 -21.06 25.98 -2.97
N TYR A 218 -21.23 26.64 -1.81
CA TYR A 218 -22.04 26.13 -0.70
C TYR A 218 -23.46 25.75 -1.14
N THR A 219 -24.14 26.68 -1.84
CA THR A 219 -25.54 26.49 -2.24
C THR A 219 -25.68 25.39 -3.29
N THR A 220 -24.75 25.34 -4.24
CA THR A 220 -24.69 24.31 -5.26
C THR A 220 -24.49 22.92 -4.64
N LEU A 221 -23.54 22.80 -3.73
CA LEU A 221 -23.25 21.53 -3.06
C LEU A 221 -24.41 21.10 -2.15
N LEU A 222 -24.99 22.05 -1.41
CA LEU A 222 -26.18 21.80 -0.55
C LEU A 222 -27.37 21.29 -1.35
N ASN A 223 -27.68 21.94 -2.46
CA ASN A 223 -28.84 21.57 -3.29
C ASN A 223 -28.64 20.22 -4.01
N ALA A 224 -27.40 19.90 -4.41
CA ALA A 224 -27.12 18.71 -5.17
C ALA A 224 -26.85 17.47 -4.29
N ARG A 225 -26.23 17.64 -3.10
CA ARG A 225 -25.73 16.53 -2.24
C ARG A 225 -26.22 16.59 -0.82
N GLY A 226 -26.90 17.68 -0.40
CA GLY A 226 -27.44 17.88 0.94
C GLY A 226 -26.43 18.40 1.95
N MET A 227 -26.93 18.71 3.16
CA MET A 227 -26.16 19.33 4.23
C MET A 227 -24.90 18.54 4.62
N LYS A 228 -25.00 17.20 4.65
CA LYS A 228 -23.88 16.34 5.06
C LYS A 228 -22.65 16.48 4.15
N ALA A 229 -22.85 16.76 2.86
CA ALA A 229 -21.75 17.02 1.95
C ALA A 229 -21.04 18.34 2.24
N VAL A 230 -21.80 19.38 2.60
CA VAL A 230 -21.26 20.68 2.98
C VAL A 230 -20.51 20.62 4.30
N GLU A 231 -21.11 19.99 5.33
CA GLU A 231 -20.49 19.79 6.64
C GLU A 231 -19.14 19.05 6.54
N LEU A 232 -19.04 18.03 5.71
CA LEU A 232 -17.82 17.24 5.59
C LEU A 232 -16.85 17.75 4.52
N ALA A 233 -17.27 18.72 3.68
CA ALA A 233 -16.35 19.43 2.79
C ALA A 233 -15.45 20.42 3.55
N PHE A 234 -15.98 21.03 4.62
CA PHE A 234 -15.28 21.97 5.47
C PHE A 234 -15.82 21.86 6.92
N ARG A 235 -14.94 21.76 7.88
CA ARG A 235 -15.27 21.55 9.30
C ARG A 235 -14.66 22.61 10.22
N GLY A 236 -14.25 23.74 9.64
CA GLY A 236 -13.65 24.83 10.40
C GLY A 236 -14.62 25.55 11.33
N ASP A 237 -15.91 25.44 11.08
CA ASP A 237 -17.00 25.94 11.93
C ASP A 237 -17.12 25.16 13.26
N GLU A 238 -16.64 23.92 13.31
CA GLU A 238 -16.57 23.12 14.55
C GLU A 238 -15.46 23.59 15.52
N LEU A 239 -14.52 24.43 15.06
CA LEU A 239 -13.41 24.90 15.86
C LEU A 239 -13.82 26.11 16.73
N PRO A 240 -13.21 26.31 17.91
CA PRO A 240 -13.39 27.52 18.70
C PRO A 240 -13.04 28.76 17.88
N GLY A 241 -13.99 29.69 17.74
CA GLY A 241 -13.85 30.84 16.88
C GLY A 241 -14.15 30.62 15.41
N GLY A 242 -14.81 29.54 15.09
CA GLY A 242 -15.15 28.95 13.81
C GLY A 242 -15.10 29.86 12.59
N SER A 243 -14.59 29.34 11.48
CA SER A 243 -14.54 30.07 10.21
C SER A 243 -15.75 29.78 9.34
N ALA A 244 -16.12 30.75 8.51
CA ALA A 244 -17.16 30.54 7.50
C ALA A 244 -16.69 29.54 6.45
N TYR A 245 -17.66 28.88 5.80
CA TYR A 245 -17.40 28.03 4.65
C TYR A 245 -16.65 28.80 3.55
N PRO A 246 -15.58 28.25 2.97
CA PRO A 246 -14.76 28.95 1.98
C PRO A 246 -15.53 29.29 0.69
N HIS A 247 -15.00 30.25 -0.07
CA HIS A 247 -15.60 30.65 -1.34
C HIS A 247 -15.43 29.57 -2.43
N ASP A 248 -16.33 29.58 -3.41
CA ASP A 248 -16.21 28.73 -4.59
C ASP A 248 -14.87 28.94 -5.30
N GLY A 249 -14.18 27.83 -5.60
CA GLY A 249 -12.87 27.86 -6.23
C GLY A 249 -11.69 28.13 -5.29
N GLU A 250 -11.92 28.43 -4.01
CA GLU A 250 -10.85 28.53 -3.02
C GLU A 250 -10.14 27.17 -2.86
N GLN A 251 -8.80 27.19 -2.75
CA GLN A 251 -7.99 25.98 -2.72
C GLN A 251 -8.35 25.10 -1.51
N ARG A 252 -8.66 23.82 -1.76
CA ARG A 252 -8.90 22.81 -0.74
C ARG A 252 -7.74 21.82 -0.64
N GLY A 253 -7.17 21.39 -1.77
CA GLY A 253 -6.04 20.48 -1.90
C GLY A 253 -5.00 20.94 -2.91
N THR A 254 -4.08 20.07 -3.25
CA THR A 254 -2.97 20.32 -4.16
C THR A 254 -2.97 19.33 -5.32
N PRO A 255 -3.77 19.53 -6.38
CA PRO A 255 -4.03 18.52 -7.41
C PRO A 255 -2.82 18.09 -8.24
N SER A 256 -1.67 18.73 -8.07
CA SER A 256 -0.40 18.37 -8.71
C SER A 256 0.40 17.34 -7.92
N GLU A 257 0.04 17.10 -6.67
CA GLU A 257 0.75 16.22 -5.74
C GLU A 257 -0.07 14.95 -5.49
N MET A 258 0.24 13.87 -6.24
CA MET A 258 -0.44 12.59 -6.04
C MET A 258 -0.16 12.03 -4.65
N ASP A 259 -1.14 11.36 -4.09
CA ASP A 259 -1.05 10.72 -2.78
C ASP A 259 -0.11 9.51 -2.75
N TRP A 260 0.52 9.30 -1.60
CA TRP A 260 1.43 8.20 -1.35
C TRP A 260 1.05 7.47 -0.07
N TYR A 261 1.43 6.20 0.02
CA TYR A 261 1.45 5.48 1.29
C TYR A 261 2.64 4.53 1.34
N TYR A 262 3.09 4.20 2.53
CA TYR A 262 4.28 3.38 2.71
C TYR A 262 4.12 2.41 3.87
N TYR A 263 4.70 1.22 3.68
CA TYR A 263 4.75 0.15 4.66
C TYR A 263 6.15 0.07 5.25
N PHE A 264 6.24 -0.26 6.53
CA PHE A 264 7.48 -0.63 7.18
C PHE A 264 7.19 -1.71 8.23
N GLY A 265 8.05 -2.73 8.28
CA GLY A 265 7.81 -3.84 9.18
C GLY A 265 8.76 -5.01 8.97
N VAL A 266 8.35 -6.13 9.51
CA VAL A 266 9.11 -7.38 9.48
C VAL A 266 8.45 -8.39 8.54
N THR A 267 9.27 -9.26 7.96
CA THR A 267 8.83 -10.36 7.10
C THR A 267 9.34 -11.69 7.65
N LEU A 268 8.51 -12.71 7.57
CA LEU A 268 8.89 -14.10 7.76
C LEU A 268 8.55 -14.86 6.49
N GLU A 269 9.54 -15.51 5.88
CA GLU A 269 9.36 -16.29 4.66
C GLU A 269 9.72 -17.75 4.90
N PHE A 270 8.81 -18.62 4.49
CA PHE A 270 8.94 -20.08 4.61
C PHE A 270 9.03 -20.71 3.22
N LYS A 271 9.88 -21.71 3.09
CA LYS A 271 9.99 -22.52 1.90
C LYS A 271 8.74 -23.37 1.73
N LEU A 272 8.04 -23.25 0.60
CA LEU A 272 6.76 -23.92 0.38
C LEU A 272 6.90 -25.45 0.38
N SER A 273 8.02 -25.98 -0.11
CA SER A 273 8.31 -27.42 -0.10
C SER A 273 8.41 -28.00 1.32
N SER A 274 8.85 -27.21 2.31
CA SER A 274 8.96 -27.66 3.71
C SER A 274 7.60 -27.78 4.39
N LEU A 275 6.61 -26.97 3.99
CA LEU A 275 5.26 -27.02 4.54
C LEU A 275 4.55 -28.34 4.19
N GLY A 276 4.79 -28.89 2.99
CA GLY A 276 4.25 -30.20 2.60
C GLY A 276 4.71 -31.35 3.51
N ASN A 277 5.93 -31.29 4.02
CA ASN A 277 6.45 -32.27 4.95
C ASN A 277 5.82 -32.19 6.33
N ILE A 278 5.50 -31.00 6.82
CA ILE A 278 4.81 -30.79 8.11
C ILE A 278 3.42 -31.44 8.09
N PHE A 279 2.69 -31.32 6.99
CA PHE A 279 1.37 -31.95 6.84
C PHE A 279 1.45 -33.47 6.67
N LYS A 280 2.51 -34.03 6.06
CA LYS A 280 2.75 -35.47 6.00
C LYS A 280 3.03 -36.08 7.37
N PHE A 281 3.92 -35.47 8.17
CA PHE A 281 4.19 -35.90 9.54
C PHE A 281 2.93 -35.97 10.43
N ARG A 282 2.01 -35.02 10.24
CA ARG A 282 0.75 -35.01 10.99
C ARG A 282 -0.17 -36.17 10.59
N ASN A 283 -0.18 -36.56 9.32
CA ASN A 283 -0.98 -37.71 8.86
C ASN A 283 -0.39 -39.05 9.26
N GLU A 284 0.93 -39.22 9.27
CA GLU A 284 1.59 -40.45 9.70
C GLU A 284 1.39 -40.69 11.20
N ASN A 285 1.50 -39.68 12.05
CA ASN A 285 1.22 -39.80 13.47
C ASN A 285 -0.25 -40.14 13.78
N SER A 286 -1.20 -39.69 12.95
CA SER A 286 -2.60 -40.08 13.11
C SER A 286 -2.87 -41.53 12.74
N SER A 287 -2.13 -42.11 11.78
CA SER A 287 -2.24 -43.49 11.37
C SER A 287 -1.61 -44.46 12.42
N VAL A 288 -0.52 -44.05 13.07
CA VAL A 288 0.11 -44.81 14.15
C VAL A 288 -0.81 -44.90 15.38
N LEU A 289 -1.48 -43.82 15.73
CA LEU A 289 -2.48 -43.83 16.83
C LEU A 289 -3.69 -44.73 16.55
N SER A 290 -4.09 -44.89 15.29
CA SER A 290 -5.20 -45.77 14.91
C SER A 290 -4.81 -47.26 14.86
N SER A 291 -3.53 -47.59 14.82
CA SER A 291 -3.05 -48.97 14.76
C SER A 291 -2.84 -49.60 16.15
N MET A 292 -2.92 -48.84 17.23
CA MET A 292 -2.87 -49.37 18.61
C MET A 292 -4.24 -50.00 18.97
N ARG A 293 -4.49 -51.20 18.48
CA ARG A 293 -5.60 -52.03 19.01
C ARG A 293 -5.17 -52.63 20.33
N CYS A 294 -5.93 -52.39 21.38
CA CYS A 294 -5.76 -53.07 22.65
C CYS A 294 -5.77 -54.59 22.43
N PRO A 295 -4.83 -55.36 23.01
CA PRO A 295 -4.89 -56.81 22.98
C PRO A 295 -6.15 -57.26 23.74
N ARG A 296 -6.99 -58.07 23.08
CA ARG A 296 -8.09 -58.77 23.76
C ARG A 296 -7.50 -59.93 24.54
N PHE A 297 -7.62 -59.87 25.84
CA PHE A 297 -7.39 -61.06 26.69
C PHE A 297 -8.64 -61.97 26.60
N TYR A 298 -8.43 -63.22 26.25
CA TYR A 298 -9.41 -64.29 26.38
C TYR A 298 -9.24 -64.94 27.77
#